data_df9cec980481c754cb17d2f5451ff968
#
_entry.id   df9cec980481c754cb17d2f5451ff968
#
_cell.length_a   1.000
_cell.length_b   1.000
_cell.length_c   1.000
_cell.angle_alpha   90.00
_cell.angle_beta   90.00
_cell.angle_gamma   90.00
#
_symmetry.space_group_name_H-M   'P 1'
#
loop_
_entity.id
_entity.type
_entity.pdbx_description
1 polymer ?
#
loop_
_entity_poly.entity_id
_entity_poly.type
_entity_poly.pdbx_seq_one_letter_code
_entity_poly.pdbx_strand_id
1 'polypeptide(L)'
;MKRILESGQFSNYKDGIRLDSASREVSSIYQSYGMTTVFISHKHEDLEDLKGLIGFLEKNYNVKAYIDSKDSSMPSVTSGVTASKIKERIRQCDKFILLATDLAVESKWCNWELGYGDAQKFSSKDIAILPLKRKGYDDASYKGNEYMQIYPYIAYYDGTEFYKDRTPIQRGYYVVTEDEKKNRTIKPLRDWLNNH
;
A
#
# COMPACT_ATOMS: atom_id res chain seq x y z
N MET A 1 14.13 11.16 7.98
CA MET A 1 13.16 10.12 7.52
C MET A 1 11.79 10.38 8.11
N LYS A 2 10.75 10.36 7.27
CA LYS A 2 9.34 10.44 7.70
C LYS A 2 8.74 9.03 7.61
N ARG A 3 8.57 8.39 8.76
CA ARG A 3 8.09 6.99 8.87
C ARG A 3 6.57 6.89 8.65
N ILE A 4 5.84 7.89 9.18
CA ILE A 4 4.38 7.99 9.05
C ILE A 4 4.12 9.21 8.20
N LEU A 5 3.45 9.02 7.07
CA LEU A 5 3.07 10.12 6.18
C LEU A 5 1.82 10.82 6.70
N GLU A 6 1.44 11.93 6.08
CA GLU A 6 0.21 12.64 6.44
C GLU A 6 -0.84 12.52 5.34
N SER A 7 -2.11 12.45 5.72
CA SER A 7 -3.23 12.57 4.79
C SER A 7 -3.05 13.79 3.88
N GLY A 8 -3.31 13.62 2.60
CA GLY A 8 -3.01 14.60 1.56
C GLY A 8 -1.60 14.54 0.99
N GLN A 9 -0.71 13.64 1.47
CA GLN A 9 0.67 13.50 0.96
C GLN A 9 0.75 13.37 -0.56
N PHE A 10 -0.21 12.71 -1.18
CA PHE A 10 -0.26 12.45 -2.62
C PHE A 10 -1.34 13.25 -3.34
N SER A 11 -1.87 14.33 -2.74
CA SER A 11 -3.01 15.09 -3.28
C SER A 11 -2.77 15.63 -4.70
N ASN A 12 -1.52 15.95 -5.07
CA ASN A 12 -1.16 16.45 -6.40
C ASN A 12 -1.27 15.37 -7.50
N TYR A 13 -1.51 14.12 -7.15
CA TYR A 13 -1.60 13.01 -8.11
C TYR A 13 -3.04 12.52 -8.32
N LYS A 14 -4.02 13.05 -7.60
CA LYS A 14 -5.40 12.55 -7.61
C LYS A 14 -6.21 12.93 -8.85
N ASP A 15 -5.82 14.00 -9.53
CA ASP A 15 -6.56 14.53 -10.67
C ASP A 15 -6.52 13.56 -11.86
N GLY A 16 -7.71 13.27 -12.41
CA GLY A 16 -7.89 12.31 -13.50
C GLY A 16 -7.96 10.84 -13.07
N ILE A 17 -7.73 10.52 -11.80
CA ILE A 17 -7.85 9.13 -11.30
C ILE A 17 -9.32 8.75 -11.13
N ARG A 18 -9.72 7.73 -11.89
CA ARG A 18 -11.06 7.11 -11.81
C ARG A 18 -10.97 5.80 -11.06
N LEU A 19 -11.62 5.70 -9.91
CA LEU A 19 -11.60 4.49 -9.08
C LEU A 19 -12.30 3.30 -9.75
N ASP A 20 -13.28 3.56 -10.62
CA ASP A 20 -13.92 2.54 -11.45
C ASP A 20 -12.96 1.84 -12.40
N SER A 21 -11.89 2.52 -12.85
CA SER A 21 -10.85 1.89 -13.66
C SER A 21 -9.90 0.98 -12.86
N ALA A 22 -9.74 1.25 -11.57
CA ALA A 22 -8.93 0.43 -10.66
C ALA A 22 -9.69 -0.81 -10.13
N SER A 23 -11.02 -0.83 -10.31
CA SER A 23 -11.90 -1.95 -9.91
C SER A 23 -12.27 -2.89 -11.05
N ARG A 24 -11.74 -2.70 -12.28
CA ARG A 24 -12.04 -3.54 -13.42
C ARG A 24 -11.56 -4.98 -13.25
N GLU A 25 -12.28 -5.89 -13.90
CA GLU A 25 -12.12 -7.34 -13.78
C GLU A 25 -10.67 -7.84 -13.99
N VAL A 26 -10.41 -8.96 -13.34
CA VAL A 26 -9.20 -9.79 -13.42
C VAL A 26 -8.74 -10.08 -14.85
N SER A 27 -9.66 -10.12 -15.83
CA SER A 27 -9.33 -10.24 -17.25
C SER A 27 -8.41 -9.13 -17.78
N SER A 28 -8.42 -7.96 -17.15
CA SER A 28 -7.49 -6.87 -17.50
C SER A 28 -6.10 -7.00 -16.89
N ILE A 29 -5.91 -7.87 -15.89
CA ILE A 29 -4.59 -8.16 -15.29
C ILE A 29 -3.67 -8.80 -16.34
N TYR A 30 -4.20 -9.71 -17.15
CA TYR A 30 -3.45 -10.35 -18.24
C TYR A 30 -3.04 -9.38 -19.37
N GLN A 31 -3.66 -8.20 -19.45
CA GLN A 31 -3.30 -7.17 -20.45
C GLN A 31 -2.19 -6.21 -19.97
N SER A 32 -1.79 -6.30 -18.71
CA SER A 32 -0.73 -5.46 -18.14
C SER A 32 0.67 -6.05 -18.38
N TYR A 33 0.95 -6.53 -19.59
CA TYR A 33 2.25 -7.10 -19.93
C TYR A 33 3.38 -6.13 -19.56
N GLY A 34 4.23 -6.53 -18.61
CA GLY A 34 5.39 -5.75 -18.16
C GLY A 34 5.09 -4.67 -17.10
N MET A 35 3.86 -4.59 -16.57
CA MET A 35 3.53 -3.70 -15.46
C MET A 35 3.34 -4.52 -14.17
N THR A 36 3.87 -4.02 -13.06
CA THR A 36 3.61 -4.59 -11.74
C THR A 36 2.18 -4.29 -11.29
N THR A 37 1.48 -5.28 -10.81
CA THR A 37 0.12 -5.15 -10.28
C THR A 37 0.13 -5.03 -8.77
N VAL A 38 -0.60 -4.05 -8.23
CA VAL A 38 -0.64 -3.75 -6.79
C VAL A 38 -2.07 -3.79 -6.29
N PHE A 39 -2.40 -4.69 -5.37
CA PHE A 39 -3.66 -4.64 -4.64
C PHE A 39 -3.53 -3.63 -3.50
N ILE A 40 -4.45 -2.66 -3.43
CA ILE A 40 -4.48 -1.65 -2.37
C ILE A 40 -5.70 -1.87 -1.49
N SER A 41 -5.47 -2.42 -0.30
CA SER A 41 -6.47 -2.48 0.77
C SER A 41 -6.63 -1.10 1.40
N HIS A 42 -7.86 -0.66 1.62
CA HIS A 42 -8.15 0.68 2.14
C HIS A 42 -9.52 0.73 2.82
N LYS A 43 -9.73 1.74 3.62
CA LYS A 43 -11.05 2.05 4.18
C LYS A 43 -11.81 2.96 3.21
N HIS A 44 -13.12 2.70 3.04
CA HIS A 44 -13.95 3.43 2.08
C HIS A 44 -13.96 4.95 2.31
N GLU A 45 -13.80 5.38 3.53
CA GLU A 45 -13.76 6.80 3.92
C GLU A 45 -12.46 7.50 3.48
N ASP A 46 -11.41 6.76 3.10
CA ASP A 46 -10.09 7.28 2.73
C ASP A 46 -9.92 7.50 1.21
N LEU A 47 -11.02 7.67 0.45
CA LEU A 47 -11.00 7.71 -1.01
C LEU A 47 -10.11 8.80 -1.62
N GLU A 48 -9.97 9.95 -0.97
CA GLU A 48 -9.11 11.04 -1.49
C GLU A 48 -7.63 10.70 -1.36
N ASP A 49 -7.22 10.11 -0.25
CA ASP A 49 -5.85 9.62 -0.06
C ASP A 49 -5.56 8.42 -0.97
N LEU A 50 -6.54 7.53 -1.15
CA LEU A 50 -6.47 6.42 -2.07
C LEU A 50 -6.26 6.87 -3.52
N LYS A 51 -7.04 7.84 -4.02
CA LYS A 51 -6.85 8.41 -5.37
C LYS A 51 -5.45 8.98 -5.54
N GLY A 52 -4.98 9.72 -4.54
CA GLY A 52 -3.64 10.28 -4.53
C GLY A 52 -2.57 9.19 -4.60
N LEU A 53 -2.70 8.13 -3.80
CA LEU A 53 -1.76 7.00 -3.80
C LEU A 53 -1.76 6.26 -5.14
N ILE A 54 -2.93 5.93 -5.70
CA ILE A 54 -3.04 5.29 -7.02
C ILE A 54 -2.35 6.14 -8.08
N GLY A 55 -2.68 7.43 -8.16
CA GLY A 55 -2.07 8.33 -9.14
C GLY A 55 -0.55 8.46 -8.96
N PHE A 56 -0.07 8.50 -7.72
CA PHE A 56 1.36 8.53 -7.43
C PHE A 56 2.06 7.26 -7.91
N LEU A 57 1.50 6.07 -7.62
CA LEU A 57 2.09 4.80 -8.01
C LEU A 57 2.07 4.60 -9.52
N GLU A 58 0.93 4.81 -10.16
CA GLU A 58 0.78 4.62 -11.61
C GLU A 58 1.64 5.60 -12.42
N LYS A 59 1.73 6.87 -12.00
CA LYS A 59 2.49 7.90 -12.71
C LYS A 59 4.01 7.74 -12.59
N ASN A 60 4.52 7.24 -11.45
CA ASN A 60 5.95 7.26 -11.16
C ASN A 60 6.63 5.89 -11.26
N TYR A 61 5.88 4.77 -11.23
CA TYR A 61 6.48 3.44 -11.05
C TYR A 61 6.05 2.37 -12.05
N ASN A 62 5.31 2.72 -13.09
CA ASN A 62 4.82 1.74 -14.08
C ASN A 62 4.08 0.57 -13.44
N VAL A 63 3.17 0.87 -12.52
CA VAL A 63 2.33 -0.12 -11.84
C VAL A 63 0.87 0.06 -12.23
N LYS A 64 0.08 -0.99 -12.06
CA LYS A 64 -1.38 -0.95 -12.12
C LYS A 64 -1.97 -1.25 -10.76
N ALA A 65 -2.72 -0.29 -10.22
CA ALA A 65 -3.40 -0.46 -8.93
C ALA A 65 -4.76 -1.15 -9.09
N TYR A 66 -5.08 -2.04 -8.14
CA TYR A 66 -6.37 -2.72 -7.98
C TYR A 66 -6.92 -2.46 -6.59
N ILE A 67 -8.23 -2.23 -6.51
CA ILE A 67 -8.96 -1.98 -5.27
C ILE A 67 -10.26 -2.81 -5.25
N ASP A 68 -10.78 -3.10 -4.07
CA ASP A 68 -12.04 -3.82 -3.91
C ASP A 68 -13.30 -2.94 -4.00
N SER A 69 -13.18 -1.66 -3.62
CA SER A 69 -14.30 -0.73 -3.54
C SER A 69 -14.74 -0.24 -4.91
N LYS A 70 -15.91 -0.65 -5.36
CA LYS A 70 -16.63 -0.27 -6.60
C LYS A 70 -16.42 -1.19 -7.81
N ASP A 71 -16.14 -2.44 -7.60
CA ASP A 71 -16.47 -3.42 -8.63
C ASP A 71 -18.01 -3.51 -8.74
N SER A 72 -18.56 -3.14 -9.89
CA SER A 72 -20.00 -3.30 -10.18
C SER A 72 -20.45 -4.76 -10.08
N SER A 73 -19.52 -5.71 -10.09
CA SER A 73 -19.74 -7.14 -9.84
C SER A 73 -19.75 -7.51 -8.35
N MET A 74 -19.36 -6.59 -7.43
CA MET A 74 -19.40 -6.84 -6.00
C MET A 74 -20.81 -6.64 -5.44
N PRO A 75 -21.34 -7.59 -4.68
CA PRO A 75 -22.61 -7.41 -3.99
C PRO A 75 -22.57 -6.19 -3.06
N SER A 76 -23.66 -5.43 -2.97
CA SER A 76 -23.81 -4.30 -2.03
C SER A 76 -23.71 -4.74 -0.56
N VAL A 77 -23.80 -6.04 -0.29
CA VAL A 77 -23.67 -6.66 1.03
C VAL A 77 -22.44 -7.57 1.02
N THR A 78 -21.60 -7.43 2.02
CA THR A 78 -20.43 -8.34 2.23
C THR A 78 -20.91 -9.79 2.31
N SER A 79 -20.50 -10.60 1.36
CA SER A 79 -20.90 -12.00 1.22
C SER A 79 -19.69 -12.89 1.04
N GLY A 80 -19.88 -14.21 1.14
CA GLY A 80 -18.84 -15.18 0.82
C GLY A 80 -18.32 -15.06 -0.63
N VAL A 81 -19.17 -14.63 -1.56
CA VAL A 81 -18.80 -14.37 -2.96
C VAL A 81 -17.84 -13.17 -3.04
N THR A 82 -18.15 -12.07 -2.35
CA THR A 82 -17.28 -10.89 -2.25
C THR A 82 -15.91 -11.28 -1.70
N ALA A 83 -15.89 -12.00 -0.58
CA ALA A 83 -14.65 -12.48 0.03
C ALA A 83 -13.81 -13.35 -0.93
N SER A 84 -14.46 -14.24 -1.69
CA SER A 84 -13.77 -15.10 -2.65
C SER A 84 -13.13 -14.31 -3.78
N LYS A 85 -13.82 -13.31 -4.32
CA LYS A 85 -13.29 -12.42 -5.37
C LYS A 85 -12.10 -11.62 -4.88
N ILE A 86 -12.17 -11.05 -3.67
CA ILE A 86 -11.05 -10.29 -3.08
C ILE A 86 -9.84 -11.19 -2.86
N LYS A 87 -10.04 -12.40 -2.33
CA LYS A 87 -8.95 -13.38 -2.19
C LYS A 87 -8.28 -13.67 -3.52
N GLU A 88 -9.06 -13.85 -4.57
CA GLU A 88 -8.52 -14.10 -5.90
C GLU A 88 -7.68 -12.93 -6.40
N ARG A 89 -8.14 -11.69 -6.24
CA ARG A 89 -7.39 -10.48 -6.62
C ARG A 89 -6.10 -10.33 -5.83
N ILE A 90 -6.13 -10.52 -4.50
CA ILE A 90 -4.93 -10.47 -3.68
C ILE A 90 -3.90 -11.49 -4.16
N ARG A 91 -4.32 -12.71 -4.54
CA ARG A 91 -3.41 -13.73 -5.07
C ARG A 91 -2.81 -13.35 -6.43
N GLN A 92 -3.62 -12.75 -7.30
CA GLN A 92 -3.24 -12.44 -8.69
C GLN A 92 -2.36 -11.20 -8.81
N CYS A 93 -2.51 -10.22 -7.91
CA CYS A 93 -1.63 -9.06 -7.89
C CYS A 93 -0.22 -9.45 -7.43
N ASP A 94 0.80 -8.80 -7.99
CA ASP A 94 2.20 -9.02 -7.62
C ASP A 94 2.49 -8.52 -6.20
N LYS A 95 1.94 -7.37 -5.83
CA LYS A 95 2.16 -6.71 -4.55
C LYS A 95 0.86 -6.43 -3.82
N PHE A 96 0.95 -6.34 -2.49
CA PHE A 96 -0.13 -5.92 -1.60
C PHE A 96 0.32 -4.70 -0.79
N ILE A 97 -0.50 -3.65 -0.77
CA ILE A 97 -0.29 -2.47 0.07
C ILE A 97 -1.57 -2.23 0.90
N LEU A 98 -1.44 -2.12 2.22
CA LEU A 98 -2.48 -1.53 3.05
C LEU A 98 -2.25 -0.03 3.13
N LEU A 99 -3.23 0.78 2.69
CA LEU A 99 -3.28 2.21 3.02
C LEU A 99 -3.70 2.33 4.48
N ALA A 100 -2.70 2.32 5.36
CA ALA A 100 -2.88 2.16 6.80
C ALA A 100 -3.17 3.51 7.46
N THR A 101 -4.40 4.01 7.28
CA THR A 101 -4.95 5.13 8.07
C THR A 101 -5.45 4.62 9.42
N ASP A 102 -5.74 5.53 10.37
CA ASP A 102 -6.39 5.17 11.63
C ASP A 102 -7.70 4.42 11.42
N LEU A 103 -8.48 4.80 10.39
CA LEU A 103 -9.74 4.13 10.04
C LEU A 103 -9.51 2.74 9.45
N ALA A 104 -8.49 2.58 8.62
CA ALA A 104 -8.16 1.30 8.01
C ALA A 104 -7.66 0.29 9.03
N VAL A 105 -6.79 0.70 9.97
CA VAL A 105 -6.27 -0.22 11.02
C VAL A 105 -7.34 -0.64 12.02
N GLU A 106 -8.39 0.15 12.23
CA GLU A 106 -9.56 -0.21 13.02
C GLU A 106 -10.62 -1.00 12.24
N SER A 107 -10.50 -1.11 10.93
CA SER A 107 -11.45 -1.80 10.06
C SER A 107 -11.27 -3.31 10.14
N LYS A 108 -12.32 -4.04 10.56
CA LYS A 108 -12.32 -5.50 10.55
C LYS A 108 -12.08 -6.07 9.15
N TRP A 109 -12.56 -5.37 8.12
CA TRP A 109 -12.42 -5.79 6.74
C TRP A 109 -10.98 -5.61 6.22
N CYS A 110 -10.38 -4.44 6.43
CA CYS A 110 -8.98 -4.22 6.07
C CYS A 110 -8.03 -5.16 6.82
N ASN A 111 -8.32 -5.47 8.09
CA ASN A 111 -7.55 -6.43 8.88
C ASN A 111 -7.68 -7.86 8.35
N TRP A 112 -8.87 -8.26 7.89
CA TRP A 112 -9.07 -9.54 7.23
C TRP A 112 -8.30 -9.63 5.90
N GLU A 113 -8.34 -8.57 5.07
CA GLU A 113 -7.57 -8.50 3.83
C GLU A 113 -6.07 -8.53 4.09
N LEU A 114 -5.60 -7.79 5.11
CA LEU A 114 -4.20 -7.78 5.52
C LEU A 114 -3.75 -9.18 5.95
N GLY A 115 -4.52 -9.87 6.79
CA GLY A 115 -4.20 -11.23 7.22
C GLY A 115 -4.19 -12.24 6.06
N TYR A 116 -5.09 -12.09 5.08
CA TYR A 116 -5.06 -12.92 3.89
C TYR A 116 -3.86 -12.56 2.99
N GLY A 117 -3.58 -11.26 2.82
CA GLY A 117 -2.41 -10.76 2.09
C GLY A 117 -1.10 -11.25 2.71
N ASP A 118 -1.01 -11.26 4.04
CA ASP A 118 0.12 -11.79 4.80
C ASP A 118 0.39 -13.25 4.43
N ALA A 119 -0.61 -14.11 4.51
CA ALA A 119 -0.50 -15.52 4.16
C ALA A 119 -0.05 -15.78 2.71
N GLN A 120 -0.30 -14.84 1.80
CA GLN A 120 0.01 -14.99 0.37
C GLN A 120 1.34 -14.33 -0.02
N LYS A 121 1.75 -13.25 0.64
CA LYS A 121 2.77 -12.30 0.16
C LYS A 121 3.93 -12.07 1.13
N PHE A 122 3.82 -12.48 2.40
CA PHE A 122 4.83 -12.15 3.40
C PHE A 122 6.15 -12.87 3.13
N SER A 123 6.11 -14.16 2.81
CA SER A 123 7.31 -14.97 2.54
C SER A 123 8.10 -14.48 1.31
N SER A 124 7.40 -13.98 0.30
CA SER A 124 8.01 -13.38 -0.91
C SER A 124 8.42 -11.91 -0.71
N LYS A 125 8.09 -11.29 0.44
CA LYS A 125 8.30 -9.87 0.75
C LYS A 125 7.55 -8.91 -0.18
N ASP A 126 6.37 -9.34 -0.64
CA ASP A 126 5.50 -8.61 -1.57
C ASP A 126 4.33 -7.91 -0.88
N ILE A 127 4.42 -7.75 0.44
CA ILE A 127 3.45 -7.02 1.26
C ILE A 127 4.14 -5.85 1.96
N ALA A 128 3.45 -4.72 2.02
CA ALA A 128 3.85 -3.55 2.79
C ALA A 128 2.62 -2.77 3.28
N ILE A 129 2.81 -1.97 4.33
CA ILE A 129 1.82 -0.98 4.74
C ILE A 129 2.31 0.43 4.35
N LEU A 130 1.39 1.33 4.05
CA LEU A 130 1.65 2.76 3.91
C LEU A 130 1.05 3.48 5.12
N PRO A 131 1.85 3.76 6.17
CA PRO A 131 1.35 4.45 7.35
C PRO A 131 0.95 5.88 7.02
N LEU A 132 -0.31 6.23 7.29
CA LEU A 132 -0.87 7.53 6.97
C LEU A 132 -1.68 8.07 8.16
N LYS A 133 -1.14 9.08 8.83
CA LYS A 133 -1.84 9.76 9.93
C LYS A 133 -2.63 10.96 9.45
N ARG A 134 -3.56 11.43 10.25
CA ARG A 134 -4.27 12.68 10.00
C ARG A 134 -3.28 13.84 9.99
N LYS A 135 -3.50 14.80 9.11
CA LYS A 135 -2.69 16.01 9.02
C LYS A 135 -2.69 16.78 10.33
N GLY A 136 -1.50 17.15 10.79
CA GLY A 136 -1.31 17.92 12.02
C GLY A 136 -1.31 17.09 13.31
N TYR A 137 -1.50 15.77 13.25
CA TYR A 137 -1.37 14.89 14.41
C TYR A 137 0.08 14.42 14.57
N ASP A 138 0.49 14.13 15.83
CA ASP A 138 1.80 13.57 16.09
C ASP A 138 1.89 12.08 15.71
N ASP A 139 3.11 11.54 15.62
CA ASP A 139 3.32 10.14 15.27
C ASP A 139 2.92 9.18 16.41
N ALA A 140 2.90 9.66 17.68
CA ALA A 140 2.52 8.83 18.81
C ALA A 140 1.02 8.54 18.83
N SER A 141 0.20 9.46 18.30
CA SER A 141 -1.26 9.30 18.22
C SER A 141 -1.71 8.37 17.08
N TYR A 142 -0.81 7.98 16.17
CA TYR A 142 -1.14 7.09 15.05
C TYR A 142 -1.44 5.67 15.54
N LYS A 143 -2.63 5.16 15.23
CA LYS A 143 -3.12 3.87 15.71
C LYS A 143 -2.44 2.65 15.08
N GLY A 144 -1.82 2.81 13.92
CA GLY A 144 -1.14 1.72 13.19
C GLY A 144 0.29 1.45 13.62
N ASN A 145 0.77 1.99 14.75
CA ASN A 145 2.14 1.79 15.22
C ASN A 145 2.52 0.32 15.43
N GLU A 146 1.57 -0.54 15.86
CA GLU A 146 1.79 -1.98 16.02
C GLU A 146 2.07 -2.66 14.68
N TYR A 147 1.33 -2.29 13.63
CA TYR A 147 1.50 -2.86 12.29
C TYR A 147 2.89 -2.59 11.71
N MET A 148 3.49 -1.44 12.04
CA MET A 148 4.84 -1.09 11.62
C MET A 148 5.93 -1.93 12.29
N GLN A 149 5.60 -2.67 13.35
CA GLN A 149 6.50 -3.63 13.99
C GLN A 149 6.41 -5.02 13.35
N ILE A 150 5.30 -5.31 12.69
CA ILE A 150 4.99 -6.63 12.09
C ILE A 150 5.32 -6.61 10.59
N TYR A 151 4.91 -5.55 9.89
CA TYR A 151 4.98 -5.47 8.43
C TYR A 151 6.05 -4.51 7.93
N PRO A 152 6.65 -4.77 6.77
CA PRO A 152 7.40 -3.75 6.03
C PRO A 152 6.50 -2.52 5.80
N TYR A 153 7.07 -1.32 5.91
CA TYR A 153 6.31 -0.10 5.72
C TYR A 153 6.98 0.87 4.76
N ILE A 154 6.18 1.64 4.04
CA ILE A 154 6.65 2.65 3.09
C ILE A 154 6.92 3.94 3.85
N ALA A 155 8.18 4.41 3.82
CA ALA A 155 8.63 5.64 4.44
C ALA A 155 9.24 6.60 3.41
N TYR A 156 9.30 7.88 3.75
CA TYR A 156 9.94 8.90 2.93
C TYR A 156 11.26 9.34 3.56
N TYR A 157 12.32 9.32 2.77
CA TYR A 157 13.65 9.85 3.10
C TYR A 157 13.85 11.16 2.36
N ASP A 158 14.28 12.20 3.06
CA ASP A 158 14.47 13.56 2.52
C ASP A 158 15.87 13.81 1.99
N GLY A 159 16.79 12.85 2.14
CA GLY A 159 18.18 12.94 1.69
C GLY A 159 19.15 13.41 2.76
N THR A 160 18.71 13.58 4.01
CA THR A 160 19.57 14.01 5.13
C THR A 160 20.17 12.84 5.91
N GLU A 161 19.70 11.61 5.67
CA GLU A 161 20.14 10.41 6.36
C GLU A 161 21.23 9.67 5.58
N PHE A 162 21.93 8.79 6.31
CA PHE A 162 23.04 8.00 5.78
C PHE A 162 22.86 6.52 6.11
N TYR A 163 23.37 5.66 5.24
CA TYR A 163 23.59 4.25 5.55
C TYR A 163 24.65 4.07 6.63
N LYS A 164 24.79 2.85 7.18
CA LYS A 164 25.81 2.51 8.18
C LYS A 164 27.25 2.76 7.69
N ASP A 165 27.49 2.63 6.40
CA ASP A 165 28.76 2.91 5.73
C ASP A 165 28.99 4.38 5.39
N ARG A 166 28.11 5.27 5.89
CA ARG A 166 28.11 6.72 5.63
C ARG A 166 27.76 7.14 4.21
N THR A 167 27.28 6.23 3.37
CA THR A 167 26.74 6.59 2.05
C THR A 167 25.43 7.35 2.24
N PRO A 168 25.21 8.50 1.58
CA PRO A 168 23.94 9.24 1.68
C PRO A 168 22.76 8.42 1.14
N ILE A 169 21.65 8.40 1.87
CA ILE A 169 20.39 7.84 1.39
C ILE A 169 19.74 8.90 0.49
N GLN A 170 19.48 8.55 -0.75
CA GLN A 170 18.86 9.46 -1.70
C GLN A 170 17.43 9.81 -1.28
N ARG A 171 17.02 11.02 -1.62
CA ARG A 171 15.64 11.48 -1.41
C ARG A 171 14.66 10.58 -2.17
N GLY A 172 13.63 10.06 -1.48
CA GLY A 172 12.63 9.20 -2.10
C GLY A 172 11.83 8.35 -1.14
N TYR A 173 11.01 7.48 -1.71
CA TYR A 173 10.23 6.51 -0.95
C TYR A 173 10.95 5.16 -0.91
N TYR A 174 10.90 4.53 0.25
CA TYR A 174 11.57 3.26 0.52
C TYR A 174 10.65 2.32 1.30
N VAL A 175 10.74 1.04 1.00
CA VAL A 175 10.16 0.01 1.87
C VAL A 175 11.18 -0.30 2.96
N VAL A 176 10.77 -0.13 4.20
CA VAL A 176 11.57 -0.34 5.41
C VAL A 176 11.12 -1.63 6.07
N THR A 177 12.06 -2.50 6.39
CA THR A 177 11.85 -3.72 7.19
C THR A 177 12.68 -3.59 8.45
N GLU A 178 12.09 -3.84 9.60
CA GLU A 178 12.80 -3.91 10.88
C GLU A 178 12.85 -5.37 11.36
N ASP A 179 14.03 -5.84 11.81
CA ASP A 179 14.16 -7.14 12.44
C ASP A 179 13.86 -7.06 13.95
N GLU A 180 13.85 -8.22 14.63
CA GLU A 180 13.62 -8.33 16.09
C GLU A 180 14.65 -7.52 16.90
N LYS A 181 15.85 -7.30 16.36
CA LYS A 181 16.92 -6.50 16.96
C LYS A 181 16.83 -5.02 16.58
N LYS A 182 15.73 -4.61 15.93
CA LYS A 182 15.51 -3.25 15.41
C LYS A 182 16.57 -2.77 14.39
N ASN A 183 17.26 -3.69 13.72
CA ASN A 183 18.04 -3.33 12.56
C ASN A 183 17.10 -3.07 11.39
N ARG A 184 17.36 -1.96 10.69
CA ARG A 184 16.55 -1.55 9.52
C ARG A 184 17.25 -1.93 8.24
N THR A 185 16.50 -2.55 7.36
CA THR A 185 16.85 -2.71 5.95
C THR A 185 15.92 -1.83 5.14
N ILE A 186 16.46 -1.08 4.18
CA ILE A 186 15.66 -0.23 3.30
C ILE A 186 15.88 -0.65 1.86
N LYS A 187 14.80 -0.62 1.07
CA LYS A 187 14.81 -0.90 -0.36
C LYS A 187 14.06 0.23 -1.07
N PRO A 188 14.64 0.87 -2.11
CA PRO A 188 13.91 1.86 -2.88
C PRO A 188 12.54 1.34 -3.32
N LEU A 189 11.49 2.16 -3.22
CA LEU A 189 10.13 1.73 -3.57
C LEU A 189 10.05 1.23 -5.01
N ARG A 190 10.80 1.85 -5.93
CA ARG A 190 10.92 1.41 -7.33
C ARG A 190 11.43 -0.01 -7.43
N ASP A 191 12.48 -0.34 -6.69
CA ASP A 191 13.12 -1.66 -6.75
C ASP A 191 12.24 -2.73 -6.08
N TRP A 192 11.49 -2.33 -5.03
CA TRP A 192 10.52 -3.23 -4.40
C TRP A 192 9.34 -3.55 -5.33
N LEU A 193 8.83 -2.55 -6.05
CA LEU A 193 7.74 -2.74 -7.00
C LEU A 193 8.17 -3.57 -8.21
N ASN A 194 9.40 -3.42 -8.71
CA ASN A 194 9.89 -4.09 -9.91
C ASN A 194 10.52 -5.48 -9.65
N ASN A 195 10.60 -5.93 -8.41
CA ASN A 195 11.18 -7.23 -8.05
C ASN A 195 10.07 -8.30 -8.14
N HIS A 196 10.14 -9.12 -9.16
CA HIS A 196 9.29 -10.30 -9.40
C HIS A 196 9.97 -11.56 -8.87
#